data_4bbe46c92199fc43b1ea4dda273660d9
#
_entry.id   4bbe46c92199fc43b1ea4dda273660d9
#
_cell.length_a   1.000
_cell.length_b   1.000
_cell.length_c   1.000
_cell.angle_alpha   90.00
_cell.angle_beta   90.00
_cell.angle_gamma   90.00
#
_symmetry.space_group_name_H-M   'P 1'
#
loop_
_entity.id
_entity.type
_entity.pdbx_description
1 polymer ?
#
loop_
_entity_poly.entity_id
_entity_poly.type
_entity_poly.pdbx_seq_one_letter_code
_entity_poly.pdbx_strand_id
1 'polypeptide(L)'
;TVNFGSLQLVNRIVIAPMCQYSATDDGEITYWHEQQWANYALSGAGLCIVEATAVQPEGRISYADLGLWNDQQRDKIKTLLAKVHTLSPM
;
A
#
# COMPACT_ATOMS: atom_id res chain seq x y z
N THR A 1 -14.21 -16.23 7.35
CA THR A 1 -13.90 -15.73 6.00
C THR A 1 -15.04 -14.89 5.46
N VAL A 2 -14.72 -13.99 4.57
CA VAL A 2 -15.70 -13.17 3.86
C VAL A 2 -15.25 -13.01 2.42
N ASN A 3 -16.21 -12.94 1.50
CA ASN A 3 -15.92 -12.80 0.07
C ASN A 3 -16.33 -11.42 -0.44
N PHE A 4 -15.43 -10.80 -1.23
CA PHE A 4 -15.73 -9.65 -2.07
C PHE A 4 -15.59 -10.12 -3.53
N GLY A 5 -16.71 -10.52 -4.14
CA GLY A 5 -16.64 -11.19 -5.43
C GLY A 5 -15.81 -12.46 -5.35
N SER A 6 -14.74 -12.54 -6.12
CA SER A 6 -13.82 -13.70 -6.09
C SER A 6 -12.70 -13.57 -5.05
N LEU A 7 -12.58 -12.42 -4.38
CA LEU A 7 -11.57 -12.22 -3.35
C LEU A 7 -12.08 -12.75 -2.01
N GLN A 8 -11.37 -13.73 -1.46
CA GLN A 8 -11.69 -14.31 -0.17
C GLN A 8 -10.76 -13.76 0.90
N LEU A 9 -11.33 -13.17 1.95
CA LEU A 9 -10.58 -12.63 3.08
C LEU A 9 -10.68 -13.57 4.27
N VAL A 10 -9.61 -13.67 5.06
CA VAL A 10 -9.59 -14.55 6.26
C VAL A 10 -10.49 -14.03 7.36
N ASN A 11 -10.76 -12.72 7.40
CA ASN A 11 -11.65 -12.09 8.35
C ASN A 11 -12.22 -10.78 7.79
N ARG A 12 -13.04 -10.10 8.56
CA ARG A 12 -13.74 -8.86 8.17
C ARG A 12 -13.01 -7.58 8.60
N ILE A 13 -11.81 -7.70 9.13
CA ILE A 13 -11.05 -6.54 9.57
C ILE A 13 -10.36 -5.92 8.37
N VAL A 14 -10.64 -4.65 8.10
CA VAL A 14 -10.09 -3.90 6.98
C VAL A 14 -9.34 -2.68 7.53
N ILE A 15 -8.09 -2.54 7.14
CA ILE A 15 -7.32 -1.34 7.47
C ILE A 15 -7.65 -0.28 6.43
N ALA A 16 -8.22 0.84 6.90
CA ALA A 16 -8.64 1.93 6.04
C ALA A 16 -7.44 2.64 5.40
N PRO A 17 -7.61 3.24 4.22
CA PRO A 17 -6.54 4.03 3.60
C PRO A 17 -6.26 5.29 4.40
N MET A 18 -4.98 5.54 4.68
CA MET A 18 -4.55 6.71 5.47
C MET A 18 -3.28 7.27 4.87
N CYS A 19 -3.34 8.49 4.34
CA CYS A 19 -2.18 9.17 3.79
C CYS A 19 -1.09 9.34 4.84
N GLN A 20 0.14 8.97 4.49
CA GLN A 20 1.28 9.01 5.40
C GLN A 20 2.18 10.22 5.17
N TYR A 21 2.04 10.87 4.02
CA TYR A 21 2.84 12.04 3.65
C TYR A 21 4.35 11.76 3.78
N SER A 22 4.76 10.57 3.40
CA SER A 22 6.13 10.08 3.61
C SER A 22 6.81 9.59 2.34
N ALA A 23 6.22 9.83 1.17
CA ALA A 23 6.86 9.52 -0.11
C ALA A 23 7.98 10.51 -0.41
N THR A 24 8.88 10.11 -1.33
CA THR A 24 9.88 11.03 -1.86
C THR A 24 9.22 12.11 -2.71
N ASP A 25 9.97 13.15 -3.09
CA ASP A 25 9.48 14.18 -4.01
C ASP A 25 9.03 13.60 -5.35
N ASP A 26 9.59 12.46 -5.73
CA ASP A 26 9.23 11.74 -6.95
C ASP A 26 8.08 10.75 -6.75
N GLY A 27 7.39 10.80 -5.62
CA GLY A 27 6.24 9.95 -5.35
C GLY A 27 6.58 8.49 -5.07
N GLU A 28 7.82 8.20 -4.73
CA GLU A 28 8.26 6.83 -4.49
C GLU A 28 8.08 6.43 -3.03
N ILE A 29 7.82 5.13 -2.80
CA ILE A 29 7.76 4.58 -1.45
C ILE A 29 9.12 4.74 -0.75
N THR A 30 9.06 4.83 0.58
CA THR A 30 10.23 4.96 1.45
C THR A 30 10.26 3.84 2.48
N TYR A 31 11.29 3.85 3.32
CA TYR A 31 11.38 2.91 4.44
C TYR A 31 10.17 3.00 5.38
N TRP A 32 9.55 4.17 5.48
CA TRP A 32 8.31 4.34 6.25
C TRP A 32 7.21 3.39 5.76
N HIS A 33 6.99 3.36 4.44
CA HIS A 33 5.98 2.48 3.85
C HIS A 33 6.32 1.01 4.04
N GLU A 34 7.61 0.65 3.92
CA GLU A 34 8.04 -0.74 4.16
C GLU A 34 7.68 -1.18 5.57
N GLN A 35 7.98 -0.35 6.57
CA GLN A 35 7.68 -0.65 7.98
C GLN A 35 6.18 -0.72 8.21
N GLN A 36 5.43 0.24 7.71
CA GLN A 36 3.99 0.32 7.94
C GLN A 36 3.25 -0.86 7.31
N TRP A 37 3.56 -1.17 6.05
CA TRP A 37 2.88 -2.27 5.36
C TRP A 37 3.24 -3.62 5.98
N ALA A 38 4.49 -3.80 6.42
CA ALA A 38 4.89 -4.99 7.15
C ALA A 38 4.12 -5.14 8.47
N ASN A 39 3.95 -4.05 9.20
CA ASN A 39 3.17 -4.06 10.45
C ASN A 39 1.71 -4.38 10.17
N TYR A 40 1.12 -3.86 9.10
CA TYR A 40 -0.24 -4.19 8.71
C TYR A 40 -0.38 -5.68 8.38
N ALA A 41 0.59 -6.24 7.66
CA ALA A 41 0.59 -7.67 7.35
C ALA A 41 0.63 -8.53 8.62
N LEU A 42 1.40 -8.12 9.62
CA LEU A 42 1.53 -8.84 10.89
C LEU A 42 0.35 -8.62 11.83
N SER A 43 -0.51 -7.65 11.56
CA SER A 43 -1.64 -7.30 12.43
C SER A 43 -2.74 -8.35 12.46
N GLY A 44 -2.82 -9.21 11.45
CA GLY A 44 -3.89 -10.18 11.31
C GLY A 44 -5.12 -9.66 10.57
N ALA A 45 -5.12 -8.40 10.11
CA ALA A 45 -6.23 -7.87 9.31
C ALA A 45 -6.40 -8.64 7.99
N GLY A 46 -7.63 -8.81 7.54
CA GLY A 46 -7.93 -9.54 6.32
C GLY A 46 -7.66 -8.76 5.04
N LEU A 47 -7.67 -7.43 5.12
CA LEU A 47 -7.45 -6.54 3.98
C LEU A 47 -6.83 -5.24 4.45
N CYS A 48 -5.92 -4.70 3.65
CA CYS A 48 -5.41 -3.35 3.82
C CYS A 48 -5.66 -2.57 2.52
N ILE A 49 -6.18 -1.36 2.64
CA ILE A 49 -6.35 -0.46 1.50
C ILE A 49 -5.20 0.55 1.54
N VAL A 50 -4.42 0.59 0.47
CA VAL A 50 -3.27 1.48 0.36
C VAL A 50 -3.74 2.94 0.35
N GLU A 51 -2.91 3.83 0.91
CA GLU A 51 -3.17 5.26 0.92
C GLU A 51 -3.40 5.84 -0.47
N ALA A 52 -3.95 7.04 -0.54
CA ALA A 52 -4.20 7.73 -1.80
C ALA A 52 -2.91 7.77 -2.63
N THR A 53 -3.00 7.31 -3.87
CA THR A 53 -1.87 7.15 -4.76
C THR A 53 -2.20 7.83 -6.08
N ALA A 54 -1.39 8.84 -6.46
CA ALA A 54 -1.67 9.63 -7.65
C ALA A 54 -1.22 8.90 -8.91
N VAL A 55 -2.01 9.00 -9.96
CA VAL A 55 -1.68 8.42 -11.27
C VAL A 55 -1.00 9.44 -12.20
N GLN A 56 -0.85 10.66 -11.73
CA GLN A 56 -0.10 11.75 -12.39
C GLN A 56 0.49 12.62 -11.29
N PRO A 57 1.67 13.27 -11.53
CA PRO A 57 2.26 14.15 -10.52
C PRO A 57 1.32 15.25 -10.05
N GLU A 58 0.52 15.82 -10.95
CA GLU A 58 -0.44 16.89 -10.65
C GLU A 58 -1.62 16.39 -9.82
N GLY A 59 -1.86 15.08 -9.79
CA GLY A 59 -2.97 14.49 -9.03
C GLY A 59 -2.68 14.30 -7.56
N ARG A 60 -1.47 14.60 -7.10
CA ARG A 60 -1.13 14.46 -5.70
C ARG A 60 -1.87 15.47 -4.85
N ILE A 61 -2.34 15.04 -3.67
CA ILE A 61 -2.95 15.94 -2.68
C ILE A 61 -1.86 16.80 -2.06
N SER A 62 -0.69 16.21 -1.77
CA SER A 62 0.47 16.91 -1.24
C SER A 62 1.74 16.44 -1.96
N TYR A 63 2.84 17.20 -1.77
CA TYR A 63 4.13 16.86 -2.39
C TYR A 63 4.69 15.52 -1.90
N ALA A 64 4.23 15.02 -0.78
CA ALA A 64 4.73 13.79 -0.17
C ALA A 64 3.77 12.60 -0.36
N ASP A 65 2.82 12.71 -1.27
CA ASP A 65 1.91 11.61 -1.59
C ASP A 65 2.60 10.57 -2.46
N LEU A 66 2.16 9.31 -2.32
CA LEU A 66 2.58 8.25 -3.21
C LEU A 66 2.13 8.50 -4.64
N GLY A 67 2.91 8.01 -5.57
CA GLY A 67 2.59 8.03 -6.98
C GLY A 67 2.70 6.65 -7.62
N LEU A 68 1.94 6.48 -8.68
CA LEU A 68 2.00 5.32 -9.54
C LEU A 68 1.78 5.77 -10.98
N TRP A 69 2.74 6.55 -11.50
CA TRP A 69 2.66 7.10 -12.86
C TRP A 69 3.86 6.70 -13.73
N ASN A 70 4.78 5.87 -13.22
CA ASN A 70 5.90 5.36 -14.01
C ASN A 70 6.30 3.96 -13.56
N ASP A 71 7.17 3.33 -14.36
CA ASP A 71 7.59 1.95 -14.13
C ASP A 71 8.48 1.80 -12.90
N GLN A 72 9.28 2.82 -12.59
CA GLN A 72 10.15 2.78 -11.42
C GLN A 72 9.35 2.73 -10.12
N GLN A 73 8.30 3.53 -10.03
CA GLN A 73 7.37 3.50 -8.90
C GLN A 73 6.68 2.14 -8.80
N ARG A 74 6.19 1.63 -9.94
CA ARG A 74 5.57 0.30 -10.00
C ARG A 74 6.50 -0.78 -9.47
N ASP A 75 7.75 -0.78 -9.92
CA ASP A 75 8.69 -1.83 -9.55
C ASP A 75 9.03 -1.82 -8.06
N LYS A 76 9.14 -0.64 -7.47
CA LYS A 76 9.37 -0.51 -6.03
C LYS A 76 8.19 -1.02 -5.21
N ILE A 77 6.98 -0.67 -5.62
CA ILE A 77 5.75 -1.15 -4.96
C ILE A 77 5.63 -2.66 -5.11
N LYS A 78 5.90 -3.17 -6.31
CA LYS A 78 5.86 -4.61 -6.57
C LYS A 78 6.82 -5.38 -5.67
N THR A 79 8.04 -4.88 -5.50
CA THR A 79 9.03 -5.49 -4.63
C THR A 79 8.56 -5.49 -3.18
N LEU A 80 7.99 -4.38 -2.71
CA LEU A 80 7.46 -4.30 -1.35
C LEU A 80 6.28 -5.24 -1.15
N LEU A 81 5.35 -5.32 -2.09
CA LEU A 81 4.21 -6.23 -2.00
C LEU A 81 4.67 -7.69 -1.90
N ALA A 82 5.69 -8.07 -2.66
CA ALA A 82 6.24 -9.42 -2.58
C ALA A 82 6.76 -9.73 -1.18
N LYS A 83 7.45 -8.78 -0.54
CA LYS A 83 7.93 -8.92 0.83
C LYS A 83 6.78 -9.03 1.83
N VAL A 84 5.79 -8.17 1.70
CA VAL A 84 4.62 -8.14 2.59
C VAL A 84 3.85 -9.45 2.50
N HIS A 85 3.68 -9.99 1.31
CA HIS A 85 2.95 -11.25 1.10
C HIS A 85 3.68 -12.47 1.63
N THR A 86 4.98 -12.37 1.97
CA THR A 86 5.65 -13.45 2.70
C THR A 86 5.22 -13.50 4.18
N LEU A 87 4.67 -12.40 4.70
CA LEU A 87 4.25 -12.29 6.10
C LEU A 87 2.77 -12.62 6.28
N SER A 88 1.95 -12.39 5.27
CA SER A 88 0.51 -12.54 5.36
C SER A 88 -0.11 -12.64 3.96
N PRO A 89 -1.21 -13.40 3.82
CA PRO A 89 -1.99 -13.43 2.58
C PRO A 89 -2.88 -12.19 2.40
N MET A 90 -2.80 -11.25 3.29
CA MET A 90 -3.61 -10.03 3.34
C MET A 90 -3.68 -9.30 2.00
#